data_0b4d690c37f0c18d1b012cc1ca0445bf
#
_entry.id   0b4d690c37f0c18d1b012cc1ca0445bf
#
_cell.length_a   1.000
_cell.length_b   1.000
_cell.length_c   1.000
_cell.angle_alpha   90.00
_cell.angle_beta   90.00
_cell.angle_gamma   90.00
#
_symmetry.space_group_name_H-M   'P 1'
#
loop_
_entity.id
_entity.type
_entity.pdbx_description
1 polymer ?
#
loop_
_entity_poly.entity_id
_entity_poly.type
_entity_poly.pdbx_seq_one_letter_code
_entity_poly.pdbx_strand_id
1 'polypeptide(L)'
;MKLVFLAPLLLSINLLNAQDNYEIQVYGAPTQAKNSTIFELHSNFTFDGEKNIVENVRPTHHATHETLEITTGITDNFEIGVYLFTNITPGYGFEIVGTHIRPRISAPESWKLPVGLSFSAELGLQKSVYSTDNWSLELRPIIDKQWDKLYVALNPTFSVSLVSDFNSKVPVFQPNVKVAYSFFKKVNLGIEYYGATGYVNESQPINNQAHAIYFAYDMMGSNDWELNFGVGLGLTEATDKLVGKVILGRKINWKKTK
;
A
#
# COMPACT_ATOMS: atom_id res chain seq x y z
N MET A 1 -8.95 27.24 -50.25
CA MET A 1 -9.13 27.39 -48.81
C MET A 1 -9.36 25.97 -48.23
N LYS A 2 -8.33 25.33 -47.68
CA LYS A 2 -8.43 24.00 -47.06
C LYS A 2 -8.72 24.21 -45.58
N LEU A 3 -9.91 23.83 -45.11
CA LEU A 3 -10.21 23.76 -43.68
C LEU A 3 -9.47 22.58 -43.09
N VAL A 4 -8.49 22.86 -42.21
CA VAL A 4 -7.85 21.88 -41.34
C VAL A 4 -8.74 21.70 -40.13
N PHE A 5 -9.46 20.57 -40.08
CA PHE A 5 -10.17 20.14 -38.85
C PHE A 5 -9.10 19.70 -37.84
N LEU A 6 -8.82 20.51 -36.83
CA LEU A 6 -8.14 20.06 -35.61
C LEU A 6 -9.14 19.20 -34.83
N ALA A 7 -8.99 17.89 -34.88
CA ALA A 7 -9.67 17.01 -33.95
C ALA A 7 -9.13 17.28 -32.54
N PRO A 8 -9.96 17.51 -31.51
CA PRO A 8 -9.48 17.58 -30.13
C PRO A 8 -8.93 16.19 -29.75
N LEU A 9 -7.66 16.13 -29.44
CA LEU A 9 -7.02 14.99 -28.81
C LEU A 9 -7.63 14.89 -27.40
N LEU A 10 -8.60 14.01 -27.22
CA LEU A 10 -9.10 13.63 -25.90
C LEU A 10 -7.96 12.91 -25.19
N LEU A 11 -7.20 13.66 -24.39
CA LEU A 11 -6.32 13.04 -23.40
C LEU A 11 -7.21 12.31 -22.40
N SER A 12 -7.23 10.99 -22.46
CA SER A 12 -7.73 10.15 -21.38
C SER A 12 -6.84 10.39 -20.17
N ILE A 13 -7.36 11.10 -19.17
CA ILE A 13 -6.69 11.32 -17.89
C ILE A 13 -6.83 10.00 -17.13
N ASN A 14 -5.81 9.15 -17.18
CA ASN A 14 -5.73 8.00 -16.29
C ASN A 14 -5.37 8.52 -14.90
N LEU A 15 -6.32 8.50 -13.97
CA LEU A 15 -6.06 8.82 -12.57
C LEU A 15 -5.30 7.65 -11.95
N LEU A 16 -4.08 7.91 -11.50
CA LEU A 16 -3.28 6.96 -10.76
C LEU A 16 -3.56 7.16 -9.26
N ASN A 17 -3.83 6.07 -8.55
CA ASN A 17 -3.89 6.13 -7.10
C ASN A 17 -2.47 5.99 -6.51
N ALA A 18 -2.07 6.89 -5.61
CA ALA A 18 -0.75 6.86 -4.96
C ALA A 18 -0.59 5.68 -4.03
N GLN A 19 -1.70 5.26 -3.45
CA GLN A 19 -1.79 4.19 -2.49
C GLN A 19 -3.14 3.53 -2.65
N ASP A 20 -3.17 2.20 -2.59
CA ASP A 20 -4.42 1.49 -2.41
C ASP A 20 -5.00 1.87 -1.04
N ASN A 21 -6.23 2.39 -1.02
CA ASN A 21 -6.90 2.81 0.22
C ASN A 21 -7.11 1.66 1.22
N TYR A 22 -6.91 0.43 0.78
CA TYR A 22 -7.03 -0.78 1.61
C TYR A 22 -5.73 -1.12 2.34
N GLU A 23 -4.55 -0.69 1.83
CA GLU A 23 -3.26 -1.06 2.39
C GLU A 23 -2.30 0.14 2.43
N ILE A 24 -2.46 1.01 3.43
CA ILE A 24 -1.60 2.20 3.61
C ILE A 24 -0.47 1.85 4.58
N GLN A 25 0.59 1.20 4.07
CA GLN A 25 1.72 0.74 4.86
C GLN A 25 3.04 0.79 4.07
N VAL A 26 4.12 1.24 4.71
CA VAL A 26 5.49 1.06 4.22
C VAL A 26 6.13 -0.07 5.01
N TYR A 27 6.45 -1.15 4.32
CA TYR A 27 6.98 -2.36 4.93
C TYR A 27 8.46 -2.24 5.31
N GLY A 28 8.81 -2.84 6.46
CA GLY A 28 10.20 -3.18 6.80
C GLY A 28 10.63 -4.51 6.17
N ALA A 29 11.94 -4.75 6.09
CA ALA A 29 12.50 -5.95 5.47
C ALA A 29 12.25 -7.27 6.24
N PRO A 30 12.18 -7.32 7.60
CA PRO A 30 11.99 -8.58 8.31
C PRO A 30 10.66 -9.26 7.96
N THR A 31 10.69 -10.57 7.76
CA THR A 31 9.52 -11.44 7.60
C THR A 31 9.03 -11.95 8.94
N GLN A 32 7.80 -12.45 9.02
CA GLN A 32 7.30 -13.15 10.20
C GLN A 32 8.15 -14.39 10.48
N ALA A 33 8.52 -14.59 11.74
CA ALA A 33 9.32 -15.72 12.16
C ALA A 33 8.57 -17.04 11.86
N LYS A 34 9.32 -18.11 11.61
CA LYS A 34 8.74 -19.45 11.42
C LYS A 34 7.79 -19.85 12.54
N ASN A 35 6.66 -20.41 12.21
CA ASN A 35 5.58 -20.81 13.12
C ASN A 35 4.95 -19.65 13.90
N SER A 36 5.01 -18.43 13.38
CA SER A 36 4.23 -17.31 13.87
C SER A 36 3.26 -16.82 12.80
N THR A 37 2.13 -16.32 13.24
CA THR A 37 1.12 -15.68 12.40
C THR A 37 0.76 -14.34 13.02
N ILE A 38 0.69 -13.31 12.22
CA ILE A 38 0.13 -12.03 12.61
C ILE A 38 -1.24 -11.85 11.94
N PHE A 39 -2.20 -11.36 12.70
CA PHE A 39 -3.50 -10.91 12.23
C PHE A 39 -3.52 -9.40 12.34
N GLU A 40 -3.73 -8.71 11.24
CA GLU A 40 -3.77 -7.26 11.18
C GLU A 40 -5.12 -6.79 10.63
N LEU A 41 -5.68 -5.81 11.30
CA LEU A 41 -6.83 -5.06 10.82
C LEU A 41 -6.34 -3.67 10.41
N HIS A 42 -6.40 -3.38 9.12
CA HIS A 42 -6.20 -2.04 8.59
C HIS A 42 -7.58 -1.38 8.46
N SER A 43 -7.73 -0.23 9.07
CA SER A 43 -8.96 0.56 9.05
C SER A 43 -8.61 1.97 8.58
N ASN A 44 -9.01 2.30 7.36
CA ASN A 44 -8.67 3.56 6.72
C ASN A 44 -9.97 4.31 6.40
N PHE A 45 -10.03 5.57 6.79
CA PHE A 45 -11.19 6.43 6.56
C PHE A 45 -10.81 7.65 5.73
N THR A 46 -11.48 7.83 4.60
CA THR A 46 -11.29 9.00 3.73
C THR A 46 -12.24 10.12 4.18
N PHE A 47 -11.70 11.14 4.85
CA PHE A 47 -12.46 12.32 5.29
C PHE A 47 -12.81 13.25 4.12
N ASP A 48 -11.87 13.41 3.18
CA ASP A 48 -12.07 14.22 1.97
C ASP A 48 -11.37 13.53 0.79
N GLY A 49 -12.15 13.00 -0.11
CA GLY A 49 -11.73 12.24 -1.28
C GLY A 49 -12.62 12.49 -2.48
N GLU A 50 -12.51 11.63 -3.49
CA GLU A 50 -13.32 11.70 -4.71
C GLU A 50 -14.81 11.52 -4.38
N LYS A 51 -15.65 12.44 -4.88
CA LYS A 51 -17.10 12.49 -4.62
C LYS A 51 -17.95 11.86 -5.72
N ASN A 52 -17.35 11.64 -6.88
CA ASN A 52 -18.03 11.16 -8.08
C ASN A 52 -17.58 9.75 -8.43
N ILE A 53 -18.36 9.07 -9.27
CA ILE A 53 -17.89 7.85 -9.93
C ILE A 53 -16.94 8.29 -11.06
N VAL A 54 -15.70 7.81 -11.00
CA VAL A 54 -14.67 8.05 -12.00
C VAL A 54 -14.24 6.72 -12.59
N GLU A 55 -14.24 6.55 -13.90
CA GLU A 55 -13.88 5.30 -14.58
C GLU A 55 -14.61 4.06 -14.04
N ASN A 56 -15.89 4.21 -13.68
CA ASN A 56 -16.71 3.19 -13.02
C ASN A 56 -16.29 2.83 -11.58
N VAL A 57 -15.27 3.49 -11.02
CA VAL A 57 -14.85 3.31 -9.63
C VAL A 57 -15.69 4.20 -8.72
N ARG A 58 -16.12 3.64 -7.57
CA ARG A 58 -16.96 4.32 -6.60
C ARG A 58 -16.22 5.46 -5.88
N PRO A 59 -16.98 6.47 -5.39
CA PRO A 59 -16.43 7.56 -4.60
C PRO A 59 -15.68 7.04 -3.36
N THR A 60 -14.61 7.74 -3.00
CA THR A 60 -13.87 7.49 -1.75
C THR A 60 -14.26 8.43 -0.62
N HIS A 61 -14.95 9.55 -0.94
CA HIS A 61 -15.34 10.56 0.05
C HIS A 61 -16.24 9.97 1.14
N HIS A 62 -15.82 10.06 2.40
CA HIS A 62 -16.44 9.46 3.57
C HIS A 62 -16.54 7.92 3.53
N ALA A 63 -15.73 7.27 2.72
CA ALA A 63 -15.65 5.81 2.70
C ALA A 63 -14.72 5.28 3.79
N THR A 64 -15.09 4.11 4.32
CA THR A 64 -14.24 3.31 5.21
C THR A 64 -13.71 2.11 4.42
N HIS A 65 -12.39 1.93 4.40
CA HIS A 65 -11.70 0.83 3.75
C HIS A 65 -11.11 -0.06 4.84
N GLU A 66 -11.53 -1.32 4.87
CA GLU A 66 -11.10 -2.28 5.87
C GLU A 66 -10.33 -3.42 5.20
N THR A 67 -9.22 -3.81 5.78
CA THR A 67 -8.43 -4.95 5.33
C THR A 67 -8.14 -5.87 6.51
N LEU A 68 -8.56 -7.13 6.40
CA LEU A 68 -8.07 -8.19 7.26
C LEU A 68 -6.87 -8.84 6.56
N GLU A 69 -5.68 -8.64 7.11
CA GLU A 69 -4.46 -9.31 6.69
C GLU A 69 -4.12 -10.44 7.65
N ILE A 70 -3.76 -11.62 7.11
CA ILE A 70 -3.27 -12.76 7.87
C ILE A 70 -1.94 -13.17 7.25
N THR A 71 -0.83 -12.90 7.94
CA THR A 71 0.51 -13.23 7.45
C THR A 71 1.17 -14.28 8.33
N THR A 72 1.63 -15.37 7.71
CA THR A 72 2.25 -16.52 8.38
C THR A 72 3.67 -16.75 7.92
N GLY A 73 4.61 -16.84 8.87
CA GLY A 73 6.00 -17.24 8.62
C GLY A 73 6.10 -18.75 8.35
N ILE A 74 6.49 -19.11 7.13
CA ILE A 74 6.70 -20.51 6.69
C ILE A 74 8.11 -20.97 7.06
N THR A 75 9.08 -20.07 6.85
CA THR A 75 10.46 -20.21 7.32
C THR A 75 10.86 -18.92 8.01
N ASP A 76 12.08 -18.80 8.53
CA ASP A 76 12.56 -17.55 9.14
C ASP A 76 12.77 -16.43 8.11
N ASN A 77 12.79 -16.77 6.81
CA ASN A 77 13.02 -15.83 5.72
C ASN A 77 11.93 -15.87 4.63
N PHE A 78 10.82 -16.56 4.87
CA PHE A 78 9.73 -16.64 3.90
C PHE A 78 8.38 -16.66 4.60
N GLU A 79 7.49 -15.77 4.18
CA GLU A 79 6.13 -15.66 4.68
C GLU A 79 5.11 -15.60 3.53
N ILE A 80 3.86 -15.87 3.89
CA ILE A 80 2.71 -15.68 2.99
C ILE A 80 1.67 -14.86 3.74
N GLY A 81 1.26 -13.75 3.16
CA GLY A 81 0.12 -12.92 3.56
C GLY A 81 -1.10 -13.21 2.69
N VAL A 82 -2.27 -13.16 3.30
CA VAL A 82 -3.58 -13.23 2.61
C VAL A 82 -4.43 -12.08 3.11
N TYR A 83 -5.10 -11.39 2.19
CA TYR A 83 -5.89 -10.19 2.46
C TYR A 83 -7.34 -10.38 2.08
N LEU A 84 -8.24 -9.85 2.89
CA LEU A 84 -9.64 -9.68 2.57
C LEU A 84 -9.98 -8.20 2.67
N PHE A 85 -10.38 -7.60 1.55
CA PHE A 85 -10.76 -6.19 1.46
C PHE A 85 -12.26 -6.02 1.55
N THR A 86 -12.70 -5.09 2.38
CA THR A 86 -14.10 -4.68 2.49
C THR A 86 -14.21 -3.17 2.50
N ASN A 87 -15.38 -2.65 2.15
CA ASN A 87 -15.64 -1.22 2.05
C ASN A 87 -17.01 -0.88 2.58
N ILE A 88 -17.11 0.33 3.17
CA ILE A 88 -18.38 0.97 3.49
C ILE A 88 -18.36 2.33 2.80
N THR A 89 -19.07 2.46 1.69
CA THR A 89 -19.21 3.73 0.95
C THR A 89 -20.60 4.32 1.18
N PRO A 90 -20.73 5.62 1.49
CA PRO A 90 -22.02 6.29 1.59
C PRO A 90 -22.90 6.05 0.35
N GLY A 91 -24.15 5.65 0.57
CA GLY A 91 -25.08 5.33 -0.50
C GLY A 91 -24.97 3.91 -1.09
N TYR A 92 -23.88 3.17 -0.79
CA TYR A 92 -23.68 1.80 -1.29
C TYR A 92 -23.65 0.75 -0.16
N GLY A 93 -23.35 1.16 1.08
CA GLY A 93 -23.30 0.27 2.23
C GLY A 93 -22.02 -0.57 2.30
N PHE A 94 -22.10 -1.70 3.04
CA PHE A 94 -20.99 -2.63 3.21
C PHE A 94 -20.87 -3.57 2.01
N GLU A 95 -19.65 -3.74 1.51
CA GLU A 95 -19.34 -4.68 0.42
C GLU A 95 -17.99 -5.36 0.61
N ILE A 96 -17.90 -6.62 0.16
CA ILE A 96 -16.62 -7.30 -0.04
C ILE A 96 -16.05 -6.80 -1.37
N VAL A 97 -14.84 -6.30 -1.34
CA VAL A 97 -14.13 -5.68 -2.47
C VAL A 97 -13.30 -6.70 -3.24
N GLY A 98 -12.45 -7.44 -2.51
CA GLY A 98 -11.53 -8.36 -3.14
C GLY A 98 -10.63 -9.08 -2.14
N THR A 99 -9.61 -9.71 -2.68
CA THR A 99 -8.61 -10.47 -1.91
C THR A 99 -7.26 -10.43 -2.62
N HIS A 100 -6.19 -10.42 -1.83
CA HIS A 100 -4.83 -10.56 -2.35
C HIS A 100 -4.08 -11.70 -1.66
N ILE A 101 -3.04 -12.20 -2.32
CA ILE A 101 -2.06 -13.13 -1.74
C ILE A 101 -0.67 -12.57 -1.97
N ARG A 102 0.14 -12.52 -0.91
CA ARG A 102 1.47 -11.91 -0.93
C ARG A 102 2.54 -12.86 -0.35
N PRO A 103 3.22 -13.68 -1.16
CA PRO A 103 4.49 -14.27 -0.79
C PRO A 103 5.57 -13.19 -0.64
N ARG A 104 6.40 -13.27 0.43
CA ARG A 104 7.53 -12.38 0.67
C ARG A 104 8.74 -13.20 1.17
N ILE A 105 9.92 -12.84 0.66
CA ILE A 105 11.20 -13.42 1.08
C ILE A 105 12.12 -12.33 1.58
N SER A 106 12.81 -12.56 2.69
CA SER A 106 13.83 -11.66 3.24
C SER A 106 15.24 -12.25 3.10
N ALA A 107 16.24 -11.38 3.02
CA ALA A 107 17.62 -11.79 3.08
C ALA A 107 17.94 -12.36 4.47
N PRO A 108 18.61 -13.52 4.57
CA PRO A 108 19.01 -14.09 5.85
C PRO A 108 19.96 -13.19 6.63
N GLU A 109 19.80 -13.09 7.95
CA GLU A 109 20.72 -12.35 8.82
C GLU A 109 22.18 -12.82 8.69
N SER A 110 22.39 -14.10 8.35
CA SER A 110 23.72 -14.69 8.13
C SER A 110 24.50 -14.02 7.00
N TRP A 111 23.84 -13.33 6.07
CA TRP A 111 24.51 -12.57 5.02
C TRP A 111 25.14 -11.27 5.53
N LYS A 112 24.81 -10.82 6.75
CA LYS A 112 25.37 -9.62 7.41
C LYS A 112 25.36 -8.39 6.51
N LEU A 113 24.28 -8.20 5.78
CA LEU A 113 24.12 -7.05 4.88
C LEU A 113 24.08 -5.74 5.69
N PRO A 114 24.55 -4.63 5.12
CA PRO A 114 24.53 -3.32 5.80
C PRO A 114 23.13 -2.73 5.92
N VAL A 115 22.14 -3.31 5.22
CA VAL A 115 20.72 -2.95 5.21
C VAL A 115 19.87 -4.21 5.27
N GLY A 116 18.64 -4.11 5.76
CA GLY A 116 17.62 -5.14 5.58
C GLY A 116 17.14 -5.15 4.14
N LEU A 117 16.94 -6.35 3.58
CA LEU A 117 16.42 -6.54 2.23
C LEU A 117 15.32 -7.59 2.24
N SER A 118 14.23 -7.30 1.57
CA SER A 118 13.23 -8.30 1.21
C SER A 118 12.57 -7.98 -0.13
N PHE A 119 11.83 -8.95 -0.63
CA PHE A 119 11.09 -8.83 -1.87
C PHE A 119 9.73 -9.49 -1.70
N SER A 120 8.66 -8.79 -2.02
CA SER A 120 7.32 -9.34 -2.10
C SER A 120 6.78 -9.28 -3.53
N ALA A 121 5.94 -10.27 -3.83
CA ALA A 121 5.05 -10.26 -4.98
C ALA A 121 3.62 -10.38 -4.45
N GLU A 122 2.70 -9.60 -4.98
CA GLU A 122 1.32 -9.61 -4.54
C GLU A 122 0.39 -9.77 -5.73
N LEU A 123 -0.41 -10.84 -5.71
CA LEU A 123 -1.43 -11.10 -6.72
C LEU A 123 -2.78 -10.69 -6.15
N GLY A 124 -3.44 -9.75 -6.81
CA GLY A 124 -4.68 -9.15 -6.38
C GLY A 124 -5.87 -9.46 -7.28
N LEU A 125 -7.04 -9.59 -6.66
CA LEU A 125 -8.34 -9.61 -7.31
C LEU A 125 -9.27 -8.63 -6.60
N GLN A 126 -9.77 -7.64 -7.32
CA GLN A 126 -10.75 -6.66 -6.83
C GLN A 126 -11.92 -6.51 -7.80
N LYS A 127 -13.08 -6.13 -7.29
CA LYS A 127 -14.24 -5.80 -8.13
C LYS A 127 -13.98 -4.52 -8.93
N SER A 128 -14.42 -4.48 -10.19
CA SER A 128 -14.26 -3.35 -11.11
C SER A 128 -14.88 -2.02 -10.64
N VAL A 129 -15.81 -2.07 -9.69
CA VAL A 129 -16.39 -0.87 -9.07
C VAL A 129 -15.52 -0.29 -7.96
N TYR A 130 -14.40 -0.91 -7.62
CA TYR A 130 -13.42 -0.45 -6.63
C TYR A 130 -12.01 -0.28 -7.18
N SER A 131 -11.73 -0.87 -8.34
CA SER A 131 -10.44 -0.76 -9.01
C SER A 131 -10.63 -0.84 -10.51
N THR A 132 -9.92 -0.02 -11.26
CA THR A 132 -9.83 -0.16 -12.73
C THR A 132 -9.16 -1.47 -13.14
N ASP A 133 -8.36 -2.04 -12.23
CA ASP A 133 -7.58 -3.27 -12.43
C ASP A 133 -8.16 -4.43 -11.60
N ASN A 134 -9.04 -5.24 -12.20
CA ASN A 134 -9.64 -6.39 -11.50
C ASN A 134 -8.61 -7.40 -11.05
N TRP A 135 -7.59 -7.68 -11.88
CA TRP A 135 -6.45 -8.51 -11.53
C TRP A 135 -5.17 -7.69 -11.65
N SER A 136 -4.41 -7.67 -10.58
CA SER A 136 -3.14 -6.95 -10.48
C SER A 136 -2.03 -7.85 -10.00
N LEU A 137 -0.81 -7.54 -10.44
CA LEU A 137 0.42 -8.08 -9.88
C LEU A 137 1.27 -6.90 -9.41
N GLU A 138 1.60 -6.91 -8.14
CA GLU A 138 2.55 -5.97 -7.56
C GLU A 138 3.86 -6.65 -7.24
N LEU A 139 4.98 -5.99 -7.56
CA LEU A 139 6.33 -6.39 -7.20
C LEU A 139 6.95 -5.29 -6.34
N ARG A 140 7.38 -5.65 -5.12
CA ARG A 140 7.85 -4.68 -4.12
C ARG A 140 9.20 -5.11 -3.55
N PRO A 141 10.33 -4.60 -4.08
CA PRO A 141 11.58 -4.58 -3.33
C PRO A 141 11.43 -3.77 -2.05
N ILE A 142 12.00 -4.25 -0.95
CA ILE A 142 11.93 -3.59 0.35
C ILE A 142 13.36 -3.46 0.88
N ILE A 143 13.73 -2.25 1.23
CA ILE A 143 15.05 -1.92 1.77
C ILE A 143 14.84 -1.13 3.04
N ASP A 144 15.41 -1.55 4.15
CA ASP A 144 15.30 -0.78 5.38
C ASP A 144 16.62 -0.68 6.14
N LYS A 145 16.69 0.28 7.04
CA LYS A 145 17.80 0.44 7.96
C LYS A 145 17.40 1.17 9.22
N GLN A 146 17.91 0.65 10.35
CA GLN A 146 17.88 1.32 11.64
C GLN A 146 19.28 1.86 11.98
N TRP A 147 19.37 3.17 12.30
CA TRP A 147 20.56 3.80 12.86
C TRP A 147 20.19 4.36 14.24
N ASP A 148 20.60 3.67 15.30
CA ASP A 148 20.19 4.03 16.67
C ASP A 148 18.67 4.28 16.75
N LYS A 149 18.25 5.54 16.79
CA LYS A 149 16.84 5.94 16.88
C LYS A 149 16.18 6.27 15.55
N LEU A 150 16.95 6.41 14.47
CA LEU A 150 16.43 6.74 13.15
C LEU A 150 16.17 5.47 12.33
N TYR A 151 14.95 5.29 11.87
CA TYR A 151 14.54 4.22 10.96
C TYR A 151 14.17 4.78 9.60
N VAL A 152 14.63 4.14 8.54
CA VAL A 152 14.27 4.46 7.16
C VAL A 152 13.90 3.16 6.45
N ALA A 153 12.78 3.18 5.72
CA ALA A 153 12.37 2.11 4.82
C ALA A 153 12.01 2.68 3.44
N LEU A 154 12.38 1.94 2.40
CA LEU A 154 12.11 2.25 1.00
C LEU A 154 11.45 1.05 0.36
N ASN A 155 10.28 1.27 -0.25
CA ASN A 155 9.54 0.27 -1.00
C ASN A 155 9.28 0.79 -2.42
N PRO A 156 10.24 0.67 -3.36
CA PRO A 156 10.01 0.96 -4.77
C PRO A 156 9.11 -0.14 -5.34
N THR A 157 7.86 0.20 -5.57
CA THR A 157 6.80 -0.74 -5.96
C THR A 157 6.50 -0.61 -7.44
N PHE A 158 6.23 -1.74 -8.09
CA PHE A 158 5.86 -1.84 -9.50
C PHE A 158 4.54 -2.61 -9.60
N SER A 159 3.49 -1.96 -10.05
CA SER A 159 2.16 -2.57 -10.20
C SER A 159 1.79 -2.74 -11.68
N VAL A 160 1.24 -3.90 -12.02
CA VAL A 160 0.82 -4.26 -13.38
C VAL A 160 -0.60 -4.78 -13.36
N SER A 161 -1.45 -4.26 -14.24
CA SER A 161 -2.74 -4.86 -14.53
C SER A 161 -2.58 -6.14 -15.37
N LEU A 162 -3.25 -7.23 -14.98
CA LEU A 162 -3.17 -8.52 -15.67
C LEU A 162 -4.29 -8.73 -16.69
N VAL A 163 -5.34 -7.92 -16.67
CA VAL A 163 -6.60 -8.14 -17.42
C VAL A 163 -6.80 -7.16 -18.57
N SER A 164 -6.08 -6.07 -18.59
CA SER A 164 -6.29 -5.03 -19.58
C SER A 164 -5.54 -5.27 -20.88
N ASP A 165 -5.92 -4.55 -21.93
CA ASP A 165 -5.34 -4.61 -23.27
C ASP A 165 -3.82 -4.36 -23.26
N PHE A 166 -3.15 -4.72 -24.35
CA PHE A 166 -1.70 -4.78 -24.51
C PHE A 166 -0.90 -3.57 -23.95
N ASN A 167 -1.47 -2.37 -23.93
CA ASN A 167 -0.83 -1.14 -23.43
C ASN A 167 -0.74 -1.05 -21.90
N SER A 168 -1.47 -1.87 -21.18
CA SER A 168 -1.55 -1.83 -19.71
C SER A 168 -0.61 -2.82 -19.00
N LYS A 169 0.21 -3.57 -19.76
CA LYS A 169 1.24 -4.45 -19.19
C LYS A 169 2.53 -3.72 -18.81
N VAL A 170 2.57 -2.41 -19.02
CA VAL A 170 3.69 -1.58 -18.56
C VAL A 170 3.49 -1.29 -17.08
N PRO A 171 4.49 -1.59 -16.22
CA PRO A 171 4.35 -1.36 -14.80
C PRO A 171 4.17 0.13 -14.46
N VAL A 172 3.30 0.43 -13.51
CA VAL A 172 3.24 1.73 -12.83
C VAL A 172 4.26 1.74 -11.70
N PHE A 173 5.06 2.79 -11.62
CA PHE A 173 6.03 2.96 -10.55
C PHE A 173 5.44 3.73 -9.37
N GLN A 174 5.51 3.11 -8.18
CA GLN A 174 4.95 3.61 -6.94
C GLN A 174 6.03 3.64 -5.85
N PRO A 175 6.80 4.74 -5.72
CA PRO A 175 7.78 4.89 -4.66
C PRO A 175 7.10 5.14 -3.31
N ASN A 176 7.40 4.29 -2.32
CA ASN A 176 6.92 4.46 -0.95
C ASN A 176 8.12 4.54 -0.01
N VAL A 177 8.07 5.48 0.93
CA VAL A 177 9.18 5.80 1.84
C VAL A 177 8.64 6.04 3.25
N LYS A 178 9.32 5.51 4.25
CA LYS A 178 9.10 5.81 5.67
C LYS A 178 10.37 6.32 6.31
N VAL A 179 10.28 7.42 7.04
CA VAL A 179 11.33 7.91 7.94
C VAL A 179 10.70 8.07 9.31
N ALA A 180 11.21 7.36 10.32
CA ALA A 180 10.68 7.38 11.67
C ALA A 180 11.79 7.54 12.71
N TYR A 181 11.46 8.14 13.83
CA TYR A 181 12.38 8.35 14.95
C TYR A 181 11.80 7.78 16.24
N SER A 182 12.61 7.00 16.95
CA SER A 182 12.26 6.37 18.23
C SER A 182 12.41 7.36 19.36
N PHE A 183 11.33 8.02 19.78
CA PHE A 183 11.32 8.95 20.90
C PHE A 183 11.36 8.22 22.23
N PHE A 184 10.63 7.10 22.33
CA PHE A 184 10.58 6.23 23.51
C PHE A 184 10.80 4.78 23.09
N LYS A 185 11.10 3.89 24.05
CA LYS A 185 11.41 2.45 23.78
C LYS A 185 10.37 1.71 22.92
N LYS A 186 9.12 2.23 22.88
CA LYS A 186 8.02 1.56 22.18
C LYS A 186 7.22 2.51 21.30
N VAL A 187 7.74 3.70 21.05
CA VAL A 187 7.00 4.74 20.29
C VAL A 187 7.91 5.34 19.25
N ASN A 188 7.51 5.20 18.00
CA ASN A 188 8.14 5.87 16.88
C ASN A 188 7.17 6.90 16.29
N LEU A 189 7.66 8.07 15.98
CA LEU A 189 6.96 9.07 15.18
C LEU A 189 7.66 9.16 13.83
N GLY A 190 6.89 9.20 12.76
CA GLY A 190 7.44 9.19 11.43
C GLY A 190 6.61 9.93 10.40
N ILE A 191 7.21 10.05 9.24
CA ILE A 191 6.57 10.50 8.02
C ILE A 191 6.65 9.36 7.02
N GLU A 192 5.52 9.08 6.38
CA GLU A 192 5.42 8.15 5.28
C GLU A 192 5.02 8.92 4.02
N TYR A 193 5.68 8.64 2.94
CA TYR A 193 5.37 9.17 1.62
C TYR A 193 4.93 8.02 0.72
N TYR A 194 3.87 8.26 -0.04
CA TYR A 194 3.34 7.36 -1.05
C TYR A 194 3.20 8.10 -2.37
N GLY A 195 3.69 7.47 -3.45
CA GLY A 195 3.66 8.05 -4.77
C GLY A 195 3.18 7.06 -5.83
N ALA A 196 2.55 7.57 -6.91
CA ALA A 196 2.39 6.89 -8.18
C ALA A 196 2.71 7.86 -9.29
N THR A 197 3.83 7.61 -9.99
CA THR A 197 4.40 8.58 -10.93
C THR A 197 4.00 8.34 -12.38
N GLY A 198 3.33 7.21 -12.65
CA GLY A 198 2.97 6.78 -13.99
C GLY A 198 3.70 5.52 -14.41
N TYR A 199 3.60 5.19 -15.68
CA TYR A 199 4.26 4.03 -16.25
C TYR A 199 5.79 4.21 -16.25
N VAL A 200 6.53 3.11 -16.06
CA VAL A 200 8.02 3.15 -16.02
C VAL A 200 8.64 3.68 -17.32
N ASN A 201 7.96 3.59 -18.45
CA ASN A 201 8.40 4.10 -19.76
C ASN A 201 7.86 5.50 -20.06
N GLU A 202 6.86 6.00 -19.30
CA GLU A 202 6.23 7.29 -19.52
C GLU A 202 5.64 7.84 -18.21
N SER A 203 6.35 8.75 -17.59
CA SER A 203 5.88 9.44 -16.38
C SER A 203 4.72 10.37 -16.70
N GLN A 204 3.69 10.36 -15.88
CA GLN A 204 2.56 11.28 -16.03
C GLN A 204 2.96 12.73 -15.67
N PRO A 205 2.25 13.75 -16.19
CA PRO A 205 2.36 15.11 -15.66
C PRO A 205 2.10 15.15 -14.15
N ILE A 206 2.77 16.02 -13.42
CA ILE A 206 2.73 16.06 -11.94
C ILE A 206 1.30 16.14 -11.37
N ASN A 207 0.39 16.84 -12.03
CA ASN A 207 -0.99 16.96 -11.59
C ASN A 207 -1.79 15.65 -11.70
N ASN A 208 -1.36 14.73 -12.57
CA ASN A 208 -1.95 13.42 -12.77
C ASN A 208 -1.21 12.33 -11.97
N GLN A 209 -0.05 12.66 -11.41
CA GLN A 209 0.63 11.77 -10.48
C GLN A 209 -0.09 11.81 -9.12
N ALA A 210 -0.15 10.68 -8.44
CA ALA A 210 -0.67 10.66 -7.10
C ALA A 210 0.46 10.76 -6.09
N HIS A 211 0.35 11.66 -5.12
CA HIS A 211 1.32 11.88 -4.06
C HIS A 211 0.62 12.16 -2.74
N ALA A 212 1.00 11.44 -1.68
CA ALA A 212 0.49 11.65 -0.33
C ALA A 212 1.60 11.60 0.72
N ILE A 213 1.43 12.36 1.80
CA ILE A 213 2.29 12.32 2.98
C ILE A 213 1.41 11.99 4.19
N TYR A 214 1.87 11.03 5.00
CA TYR A 214 1.24 10.65 6.25
C TYR A 214 2.14 10.96 7.44
N PHE A 215 1.58 11.59 8.47
CA PHE A 215 2.20 11.65 9.78
C PHE A 215 1.79 10.38 10.53
N ALA A 216 2.77 9.54 10.83
CA ALA A 216 2.54 8.21 11.38
C ALA A 216 3.10 8.08 12.80
N TYR A 217 2.35 7.36 13.61
CA TYR A 217 2.70 6.94 14.96
C TYR A 217 2.70 5.42 15.00
N ASP A 218 3.83 4.82 15.39
CA ASP A 218 3.95 3.39 15.61
C ASP A 218 4.13 3.12 17.10
N MET A 219 3.34 2.23 17.64
CA MET A 219 3.48 1.75 18.99
C MET A 219 3.62 0.23 19.02
N MET A 220 4.74 -0.22 19.50
CA MET A 220 4.96 -1.62 19.86
C MET A 220 4.55 -1.86 21.31
N GLY A 221 3.28 -2.17 21.55
CA GLY A 221 2.71 -2.31 22.89
C GLY A 221 3.30 -3.45 23.70
N SER A 222 3.48 -4.59 23.08
CA SER A 222 4.13 -5.81 23.60
C SER A 222 4.80 -6.52 22.44
N ASN A 223 5.51 -7.63 22.71
CA ASN A 223 6.08 -8.44 21.61
C ASN A 223 5.01 -9.05 20.68
N ASP A 224 3.74 -9.00 21.08
CA ASP A 224 2.63 -9.62 20.36
C ASP A 224 1.62 -8.62 19.77
N TRP A 225 1.66 -7.36 20.17
CA TRP A 225 0.74 -6.33 19.68
C TRP A 225 1.51 -5.20 19.01
N GLU A 226 1.00 -4.77 17.89
CA GLU A 226 1.44 -3.56 17.20
C GLU A 226 0.24 -2.66 16.90
N LEU A 227 0.49 -1.37 16.89
CA LEU A 227 -0.45 -0.34 16.52
C LEU A 227 0.29 0.69 15.68
N ASN A 228 -0.20 0.90 14.46
CA ASN A 228 0.18 2.05 13.64
C ASN A 228 -1.07 2.89 13.42
N PHE A 229 -0.98 4.19 13.58
CA PHE A 229 -2.00 5.10 13.11
C PHE A 229 -1.39 6.34 12.49
N GLY A 230 -2.14 6.99 11.59
CA GLY A 230 -1.64 8.18 10.93
C GLY A 230 -2.74 8.99 10.28
N VAL A 231 -2.37 10.21 9.94
CA VAL A 231 -3.21 11.13 9.16
C VAL A 231 -2.44 11.51 7.91
N GLY A 232 -3.06 11.32 6.76
CA GLY A 232 -2.50 11.56 5.44
C GLY A 232 -3.11 12.75 4.75
N LEU A 233 -2.26 13.48 4.03
CA LEU A 233 -2.60 14.62 3.20
C LEU A 233 -2.23 14.32 1.75
N GLY A 234 -3.21 14.37 0.85
CA GLY A 234 -2.98 14.31 -0.59
C GLY A 234 -2.39 15.60 -1.11
N LEU A 235 -1.30 15.50 -1.86
CA LEU A 235 -0.53 16.64 -2.35
C LEU A 235 -0.90 17.04 -3.78
N THR A 236 -1.58 16.15 -4.53
CA THR A 236 -1.95 16.33 -5.94
C THR A 236 -3.45 16.12 -6.14
N GLU A 237 -3.95 16.47 -7.31
CA GLU A 237 -5.38 16.31 -7.63
C GLU A 237 -5.82 14.86 -7.71
N ALA A 238 -4.92 13.97 -8.13
CA ALA A 238 -5.17 12.54 -8.25
C ALA A 238 -5.14 11.78 -6.91
N THR A 239 -5.11 12.49 -5.76
CA THR A 239 -4.99 11.88 -4.43
C THR A 239 -6.12 12.36 -3.53
N ASP A 240 -6.71 11.46 -2.74
CA ASP A 240 -7.63 11.81 -1.66
C ASP A 240 -6.98 12.83 -0.72
N LYS A 241 -7.70 13.88 -0.34
CA LYS A 241 -7.13 15.06 0.32
C LYS A 241 -6.83 14.86 1.79
N LEU A 242 -7.66 14.08 2.48
CA LEU A 242 -7.50 13.80 3.90
C LEU A 242 -7.94 12.37 4.23
N VAL A 243 -6.99 11.56 4.70
CA VAL A 243 -7.21 10.16 5.04
C VAL A 243 -6.66 9.87 6.44
N GLY A 244 -7.44 9.20 7.26
CA GLY A 244 -6.99 8.61 8.52
C GLY A 244 -6.70 7.13 8.32
N LYS A 245 -5.63 6.61 8.93
CA LYS A 245 -5.33 5.18 8.92
C LYS A 245 -5.07 4.65 10.32
N VAL A 246 -5.46 3.40 10.54
CA VAL A 246 -5.14 2.61 11.74
C VAL A 246 -4.79 1.20 11.29
N ILE A 247 -3.70 0.65 11.82
CA ILE A 247 -3.36 -0.77 11.71
C ILE A 247 -3.24 -1.32 13.13
N LEU A 248 -4.01 -2.34 13.43
CA LEU A 248 -3.95 -3.07 14.69
C LEU A 248 -3.54 -4.51 14.41
N GLY A 249 -2.36 -4.90 14.88
CA GLY A 249 -1.78 -6.22 14.68
C GLY A 249 -1.74 -7.05 15.96
N ARG A 250 -2.03 -8.34 15.84
CA ARG A 250 -1.86 -9.35 16.89
C ARG A 250 -1.07 -10.54 16.40
N LYS A 251 0.13 -10.73 16.95
CA LYS A 251 0.99 -11.87 16.66
C LYS A 251 0.67 -13.07 17.55
N ILE A 252 0.61 -14.25 16.95
CA ILE A 252 0.43 -15.54 17.61
C ILE A 252 1.59 -16.45 17.25
N ASN A 253 2.24 -17.02 18.26
CA ASN A 253 3.29 -18.02 18.08
C ASN A 253 2.71 -19.41 18.30
N TRP A 254 2.71 -20.29 17.29
CA TRP A 254 2.10 -21.62 17.33
C TRP A 254 2.93 -22.65 18.09
N LYS A 255 4.24 -22.42 18.20
CA LYS A 255 5.12 -23.26 19.02
C LYS A 255 5.80 -22.38 20.05
N LYS A 256 5.54 -22.64 21.34
CA LYS A 256 6.43 -22.14 22.38
C LYS A 256 7.78 -22.79 22.15
N THR A 257 8.80 -22.00 21.84
CA THR A 257 10.18 -22.46 21.95
C THR A 257 10.39 -22.97 23.38
N LYS A 258 10.65 -24.26 23.52
CA LYS A 258 11.00 -24.87 24.83
C LYS A 258 12.38 -24.42 25.24
#